data_2543a0c2999e9534ec22648ae8310f21
#
_entry.id   2543a0c2999e9534ec22648ae8310f21
#
_cell.length_a   1.000
_cell.length_b   1.000
_cell.length_c   1.000
_cell.angle_alpha   90.00
_cell.angle_beta   90.00
_cell.angle_gamma   90.00
#
_symmetry.space_group_name_H-M   'P 1'
#
loop_
_entity.id
_entity.type
_entity.pdbx_description
1 polymer ?
#
loop_
_entity_poly.entity_id
_entity_poly.type
_entity_poly.pdbx_seq_one_letter_code
_entity_poly.pdbx_strand_id
1 'polypeptide(L)'
;MSEVTNNAAASSEQTPIIFLDDIRVTFKTRTGSLLHPNKVQAVRGLTLKLMPGETIGIVGESGCGKSTTANVMCGLQSPTSGKVYFKGQDVTKRTADMRKTIGRVISVVFQDPATALNARMTVRDQLADPMIVHKVGDKASRAKRVRELIEMVGLPESVLDALPGQMSGGQRQRVAIARALALKPDAIIADEPTSALDVSVRAQILNLLMDLKKELGLSMVFISHDIQTVRYISDRIVVMNAGQAVEQGTAAEVFNHPKDDYTRLLLGAAPSLLHPDLGK
;
A
#
# COMPACT_ATOMS: atom_id res chain seq x y z
N MET A 1 -52.18 8.65 23.85
CA MET A 1 -51.50 7.48 23.28
C MET A 1 -50.77 7.94 22.03
N SER A 2 -49.53 8.21 22.14
CA SER A 2 -48.64 8.69 21.07
C SER A 2 -47.49 7.70 20.99
N GLU A 3 -47.51 6.91 19.90
CA GLU A 3 -46.46 5.97 19.54
C GLU A 3 -45.19 6.74 19.18
N VAL A 4 -44.16 6.54 20.00
CA VAL A 4 -42.79 6.97 19.70
C VAL A 4 -42.19 5.89 18.79
N THR A 5 -42.21 6.13 17.50
CA THR A 5 -41.46 5.31 16.51
C THR A 5 -39.99 5.53 16.73
N ASN A 6 -39.36 4.53 17.32
CA ASN A 6 -37.93 4.46 17.53
C ASN A 6 -37.24 4.07 16.20
N ASN A 7 -36.81 5.09 15.43
CA ASN A 7 -36.08 4.88 14.16
C ASN A 7 -34.59 4.74 14.50
N ALA A 8 -34.20 3.55 14.97
CA ALA A 8 -32.81 3.17 15.09
C ALA A 8 -32.26 2.96 13.66
N ALA A 9 -31.65 4.01 13.12
CA ALA A 9 -30.83 3.90 11.92
C ALA A 9 -29.71 2.88 12.17
N ALA A 10 -29.89 1.67 11.66
CA ALA A 10 -28.84 0.68 11.58
C ALA A 10 -27.74 1.27 10.68
N SER A 11 -26.64 1.71 11.27
CA SER A 11 -25.41 2.02 10.57
C SER A 11 -24.98 0.72 9.88
N SER A 12 -25.13 0.64 8.55
CA SER A 12 -24.58 -0.45 7.77
C SER A 12 -23.06 -0.45 7.96
N GLU A 13 -22.55 -1.36 8.79
CA GLU A 13 -21.10 -1.54 8.94
C GLU A 13 -20.53 -1.89 7.54
N GLN A 14 -19.82 -0.95 6.96
CA GLN A 14 -19.16 -1.16 5.67
C GLN A 14 -18.15 -2.29 5.82
N THR A 15 -18.21 -3.28 4.92
CA THR A 15 -17.25 -4.40 4.90
C THR A 15 -15.86 -3.89 4.54
N PRO A 16 -14.83 -4.16 5.35
CA PRO A 16 -13.46 -3.78 5.02
C PRO A 16 -13.01 -4.40 3.69
N ILE A 17 -12.22 -3.64 2.90
CA ILE A 17 -11.58 -4.19 1.69
C ILE A 17 -10.53 -5.22 2.08
N ILE A 18 -9.72 -4.89 3.10
CA ILE A 18 -8.73 -5.79 3.70
C ILE A 18 -8.97 -5.84 5.19
N PHE A 19 -9.02 -7.04 5.76
CA PHE A 19 -8.99 -7.24 7.19
C PHE A 19 -7.92 -8.28 7.54
N LEU A 20 -6.94 -7.86 8.31
CA LEU A 20 -5.93 -8.72 8.95
C LEU A 20 -6.38 -8.97 10.38
N ASP A 21 -6.52 -10.24 10.77
CA ASP A 21 -6.98 -10.65 12.09
C ASP A 21 -5.88 -11.44 12.81
N ASP A 22 -5.23 -10.82 13.79
CA ASP A 22 -4.10 -11.33 14.59
C ASP A 22 -3.02 -12.04 13.74
N ILE A 23 -2.62 -11.43 12.61
CA ILE A 23 -1.65 -12.06 11.74
C ILE A 23 -0.27 -12.11 12.41
N ARG A 24 0.39 -13.26 12.28
CA ARG A 24 1.77 -13.47 12.71
C ARG A 24 2.57 -14.05 11.55
N VAL A 25 3.80 -13.57 11.39
CA VAL A 25 4.73 -14.10 10.36
C VAL A 25 6.05 -14.40 11.00
N THR A 26 6.47 -15.66 10.90
CA THR A 26 7.75 -16.15 11.44
C THR A 26 8.56 -16.76 10.31
N PHE A 27 9.77 -16.27 10.11
CA PHE A 27 10.75 -16.83 9.19
C PHE A 27 11.72 -17.74 9.94
N LYS A 28 12.11 -18.87 9.31
CA LYS A 28 13.22 -19.68 9.74
C LYS A 28 14.49 -19.13 9.09
N THR A 29 15.48 -18.76 9.89
CA THR A 29 16.77 -18.30 9.35
C THR A 29 17.69 -19.46 9.12
N ARG A 30 18.64 -19.32 8.19
CA ARG A 30 19.69 -20.31 7.95
C ARG A 30 20.81 -20.28 8.99
N THR A 31 20.80 -19.32 9.90
CA THR A 31 21.76 -19.19 10.99
C THR A 31 21.27 -20.03 12.17
N GLY A 32 22.05 -21.03 12.57
CA GLY A 32 21.73 -21.97 13.65
C GLY A 32 22.06 -23.41 13.25
N SER A 33 21.86 -24.34 14.18
CA SER A 33 22.00 -25.77 13.90
C SER A 33 20.92 -26.22 12.92
N LEU A 34 21.22 -27.17 12.03
CA LEU A 34 20.23 -27.81 11.13
C LEU A 34 19.01 -28.36 11.88
N LEU A 35 19.16 -28.74 13.15
CA LEU A 35 18.09 -29.26 14.00
C LEU A 35 17.33 -28.18 14.75
N HIS A 36 17.91 -26.96 14.92
CA HIS A 36 17.30 -25.82 15.64
C HIS A 36 17.54 -24.52 14.88
N PRO A 37 16.81 -24.28 13.77
CA PRO A 37 16.94 -23.01 13.03
C PRO A 37 16.43 -21.86 13.90
N ASN A 38 17.17 -20.77 13.94
CA ASN A 38 16.70 -19.54 14.57
C ASN A 38 15.43 -19.06 13.88
N LYS A 39 14.49 -18.54 14.67
CA LYS A 39 13.21 -18.02 14.18
C LYS A 39 13.18 -16.51 14.37
N VAL A 40 12.84 -15.77 13.32
CA VAL A 40 12.60 -14.33 13.38
C VAL A 40 11.11 -14.09 13.20
N GLN A 41 10.48 -13.51 14.20
CA GLN A 41 9.07 -13.10 14.13
C GLN A 41 9.01 -11.71 13.52
N ALA A 42 8.76 -11.64 12.21
CA ALA A 42 8.67 -10.39 11.46
C ALA A 42 7.36 -9.64 11.73
N VAL A 43 6.25 -10.36 12.02
CA VAL A 43 4.97 -9.78 12.47
C VAL A 43 4.48 -10.59 13.66
N ARG A 44 4.03 -9.91 14.74
CA ARG A 44 3.75 -10.50 16.06
C ARG A 44 2.32 -10.24 16.54
N GLY A 45 1.34 -10.44 15.66
CA GLY A 45 -0.07 -10.25 16.01
C GLY A 45 -0.59 -8.86 15.60
N LEU A 46 -0.69 -8.63 14.29
CA LEU A 46 -1.24 -7.40 13.75
C LEU A 46 -2.71 -7.60 13.38
N THR A 47 -3.57 -6.74 13.92
CA THR A 47 -4.97 -6.60 13.52
C THR A 47 -5.15 -5.24 12.85
N LEU A 48 -5.65 -5.23 11.61
CA LEU A 48 -5.80 -4.04 10.79
C LEU A 48 -7.00 -4.19 9.85
N LYS A 49 -7.82 -3.14 9.74
CA LYS A 49 -8.93 -3.05 8.78
C LYS A 49 -8.72 -1.86 7.85
N LEU A 50 -8.68 -2.09 6.54
CA LEU A 50 -8.72 -1.03 5.53
C LEU A 50 -10.15 -0.86 5.04
N MET A 51 -10.72 0.31 5.26
CA MET A 51 -12.08 0.62 4.83
C MET A 51 -12.12 1.17 3.40
N PRO A 52 -13.28 1.10 2.69
CA PRO A 52 -13.44 1.72 1.39
C PRO A 52 -13.11 3.22 1.40
N GLY A 53 -12.29 3.68 0.46
CA GLY A 53 -11.87 5.09 0.32
C GLY A 53 -10.86 5.58 1.37
N GLU A 54 -10.45 4.73 2.32
CA GLU A 54 -9.49 5.05 3.37
C GLU A 54 -8.04 4.92 2.89
N THR A 55 -7.16 5.81 3.40
CA THR A 55 -5.71 5.61 3.34
C THR A 55 -5.17 5.31 4.74
N ILE A 56 -4.55 4.13 4.89
CA ILE A 56 -3.80 3.77 6.10
C ILE A 56 -2.31 3.95 5.83
N GLY A 57 -1.66 4.77 6.62
CA GLY A 57 -0.20 4.90 6.65
C GLY A 57 0.42 3.91 7.61
N ILE A 58 1.41 3.14 7.17
CA ILE A 58 2.21 2.27 8.03
C ILE A 58 3.61 2.84 8.11
N VAL A 59 4.06 3.18 9.31
CA VAL A 59 5.36 3.81 9.56
C VAL A 59 6.15 3.07 10.63
N GLY A 60 7.46 3.16 10.59
CA GLY A 60 8.39 2.56 11.54
C GLY A 60 9.77 2.35 10.92
N GLU A 61 10.76 1.99 11.71
CA GLU A 61 12.14 1.76 11.26
C GLU A 61 12.27 0.61 10.26
N SER A 62 13.41 0.58 9.55
CA SER A 62 13.72 -0.53 8.65
C SER A 62 13.75 -1.85 9.41
N GLY A 63 13.15 -2.90 8.84
CA GLY A 63 13.10 -4.22 9.47
C GLY A 63 12.01 -4.42 10.53
N CYS A 64 11.18 -3.41 10.87
CA CYS A 64 10.11 -3.57 11.86
C CYS A 64 8.90 -4.39 11.39
N GLY A 65 8.86 -4.88 10.13
CA GLY A 65 7.80 -5.76 9.63
C GLY A 65 6.84 -5.15 8.60
N LYS A 66 7.01 -3.89 8.19
CA LYS A 66 6.13 -3.18 7.23
C LYS A 66 5.96 -3.92 5.90
N SER A 67 7.08 -4.19 5.20
CA SER A 67 7.05 -4.88 3.91
C SER A 67 6.58 -6.33 4.04
N THR A 68 6.81 -6.99 5.18
CA THR A 68 6.23 -8.31 5.46
C THR A 68 4.71 -8.21 5.57
N THR A 69 4.20 -7.19 6.24
CA THR A 69 2.76 -6.91 6.34
C THR A 69 2.17 -6.62 4.95
N ALA A 70 2.83 -5.78 4.14
CA ALA A 70 2.45 -5.53 2.75
C ALA A 70 2.36 -6.83 1.95
N ASN A 71 3.37 -7.69 2.03
CA ASN A 71 3.39 -8.98 1.34
C ASN A 71 2.24 -9.91 1.77
N VAL A 72 1.83 -9.88 3.05
CA VAL A 72 0.64 -10.62 3.50
C VAL A 72 -0.63 -10.03 2.88
N MET A 73 -0.79 -8.71 2.89
CA MET A 73 -1.93 -8.02 2.27
C MET A 73 -2.03 -8.30 0.77
N CYS A 74 -0.90 -8.35 0.06
CA CYS A 74 -0.87 -8.64 -1.39
C CYS A 74 -1.04 -10.14 -1.70
N GLY A 75 -1.14 -11.00 -0.67
CA GLY A 75 -1.13 -12.45 -0.86
C GLY A 75 0.20 -13.01 -1.37
N LEU A 76 1.30 -12.27 -1.31
CA LEU A 76 2.64 -12.75 -1.66
C LEU A 76 3.27 -13.59 -0.55
N GLN A 77 2.92 -13.33 0.72
CA GLN A 77 3.34 -14.06 1.90
C GLN A 77 2.12 -14.60 2.64
N SER A 78 2.10 -15.91 2.97
CA SER A 78 1.10 -16.46 3.90
C SER A 78 1.47 -16.13 5.33
N PRO A 79 0.52 -15.77 6.20
CA PRO A 79 0.78 -15.66 7.63
C PRO A 79 1.09 -17.06 8.21
N THR A 80 1.89 -17.08 9.28
CA THR A 80 2.15 -18.31 10.05
C THR A 80 0.94 -18.66 10.91
N SER A 81 0.23 -17.66 11.41
CA SER A 81 -1.07 -17.77 12.11
C SER A 81 -1.86 -16.48 11.95
N GLY A 82 -3.15 -16.52 12.35
CA GLY A 82 -4.11 -15.45 12.10
C GLY A 82 -4.83 -15.63 10.77
N LYS A 83 -5.68 -14.68 10.40
CA LYS A 83 -6.53 -14.75 9.20
C LYS A 83 -6.46 -13.47 8.38
N VAL A 84 -6.65 -13.63 7.08
CA VAL A 84 -6.69 -12.53 6.11
C VAL A 84 -8.01 -12.59 5.36
N TYR A 85 -8.73 -11.48 5.35
CA TYR A 85 -10.00 -11.37 4.64
C TYR A 85 -9.94 -10.26 3.59
N PHE A 86 -10.54 -10.50 2.41
CA PHE A 86 -10.81 -9.49 1.41
C PHE A 86 -12.30 -9.40 1.17
N LYS A 87 -12.86 -8.21 1.37
CA LYS A 87 -14.31 -7.97 1.26
C LYS A 87 -15.13 -9.05 1.99
N GLY A 88 -14.70 -9.41 3.20
CA GLY A 88 -15.32 -10.42 4.05
C GLY A 88 -15.00 -11.89 3.70
N GLN A 89 -14.34 -12.16 2.57
CA GLN A 89 -13.95 -13.51 2.18
C GLN A 89 -12.60 -13.89 2.82
N ASP A 90 -12.52 -15.06 3.49
CA ASP A 90 -11.26 -15.60 4.02
C ASP A 90 -10.35 -16.06 2.87
N VAL A 91 -9.19 -15.39 2.76
CA VAL A 91 -8.16 -15.65 1.74
C VAL A 91 -6.84 -16.14 2.35
N THR A 92 -6.86 -16.56 3.61
CA THR A 92 -5.66 -16.99 4.36
C THR A 92 -4.94 -18.15 3.68
N LYS A 93 -5.69 -19.09 3.11
CA LYS A 93 -5.14 -20.21 2.32
C LYS A 93 -4.97 -19.79 0.87
N ARG A 94 -3.73 -19.82 0.38
CA ARG A 94 -3.35 -19.35 -0.95
C ARG A 94 -3.60 -20.42 -2.02
N THR A 95 -4.81 -20.50 -2.54
CA THR A 95 -5.13 -21.28 -3.75
C THR A 95 -4.81 -20.46 -5.01
N ALA A 96 -4.74 -21.12 -6.17
CA ALA A 96 -4.56 -20.42 -7.46
C ALA A 96 -5.69 -19.43 -7.76
N ASP A 97 -6.92 -19.78 -7.41
CA ASP A 97 -8.10 -18.93 -7.63
C ASP A 97 -8.11 -17.73 -6.68
N MET A 98 -7.71 -17.91 -5.40
CA MET A 98 -7.54 -16.81 -4.45
C MET A 98 -6.51 -15.80 -4.94
N ARG A 99 -5.38 -16.24 -5.50
CA ARG A 99 -4.37 -15.32 -6.06
C ARG A 99 -4.92 -14.48 -7.22
N LYS A 100 -5.76 -15.05 -8.08
CA LYS A 100 -6.42 -14.30 -9.15
C LYS A 100 -7.42 -13.28 -8.60
N THR A 101 -8.18 -13.65 -7.57
CA THR A 101 -9.12 -12.75 -6.89
C THR A 101 -8.38 -11.61 -6.23
N ILE A 102 -7.33 -11.89 -5.46
CA ILE A 102 -6.49 -10.88 -4.81
C ILE A 102 -5.93 -9.90 -5.86
N GLY A 103 -5.31 -10.39 -6.94
CA GLY A 103 -4.71 -9.55 -7.97
C GLY A 103 -5.70 -8.69 -8.77
N ARG A 104 -7.01 -8.92 -8.65
CA ARG A 104 -8.04 -8.03 -9.21
C ARG A 104 -8.48 -6.94 -8.22
N VAL A 105 -8.47 -7.27 -6.92
CA VAL A 105 -8.93 -6.37 -5.85
C VAL A 105 -7.80 -5.45 -5.39
N ILE A 106 -6.57 -5.95 -5.36
CA ILE A 106 -5.42 -5.26 -4.81
C ILE A 106 -4.30 -5.20 -5.83
N SER A 107 -3.72 -4.03 -5.99
CA SER A 107 -2.49 -3.82 -6.76
C SER A 107 -1.38 -3.26 -5.88
N VAL A 108 -0.13 -3.45 -6.32
CA VAL A 108 1.06 -3.05 -5.57
C VAL A 108 1.88 -2.07 -6.38
N VAL A 109 2.32 -1.01 -5.72
CA VAL A 109 3.39 -0.12 -6.19
C VAL A 109 4.61 -0.40 -5.31
N PHE A 110 5.65 -0.99 -5.91
CA PHE A 110 6.87 -1.37 -5.20
C PHE A 110 7.83 -0.19 -5.03
N GLN A 111 8.74 -0.34 -4.07
CA GLN A 111 9.73 0.65 -3.65
C GLN A 111 10.63 1.15 -4.80
N ASP A 112 11.11 0.26 -5.65
CA ASP A 112 12.00 0.60 -6.76
C ASP A 112 11.32 0.30 -8.10
N PRO A 113 10.90 1.35 -8.84
CA PRO A 113 10.28 1.17 -10.15
C PRO A 113 11.25 0.58 -11.19
N ALA A 114 12.58 0.68 -10.98
CA ALA A 114 13.54 0.10 -11.92
C ALA A 114 13.53 -1.45 -11.85
N THR A 115 13.27 -2.01 -10.69
CA THR A 115 13.11 -3.47 -10.52
C THR A 115 11.66 -3.93 -10.75
N ALA A 116 10.70 -3.04 -10.56
CA ALA A 116 9.28 -3.35 -10.75
C ALA A 116 8.89 -3.42 -12.22
N LEU A 117 9.52 -2.63 -13.10
CA LEU A 117 9.24 -2.59 -14.52
C LEU A 117 10.19 -3.55 -15.29
N ASN A 118 9.65 -4.27 -16.27
CA ASN A 118 10.48 -5.12 -17.15
C ASN A 118 11.25 -4.25 -18.14
N ALA A 119 12.58 -4.21 -18.01
CA ALA A 119 13.46 -3.38 -18.85
C ALA A 119 13.38 -3.68 -20.36
N ARG A 120 12.81 -4.84 -20.75
CA ARG A 120 12.70 -5.28 -22.14
C ARG A 120 11.32 -5.07 -22.76
N MET A 121 10.36 -4.53 -22.00
CA MET A 121 9.00 -4.27 -22.46
C MET A 121 8.78 -2.78 -22.59
N THR A 122 8.08 -2.36 -23.64
CA THR A 122 7.64 -0.98 -23.81
C THR A 122 6.65 -0.60 -22.70
N VAL A 123 6.47 0.68 -22.44
CA VAL A 123 5.44 1.17 -21.49
C VAL A 123 4.06 0.64 -21.88
N ARG A 124 3.72 0.66 -23.17
CA ARG A 124 2.47 0.12 -23.73
C ARG A 124 2.24 -1.32 -23.29
N ASP A 125 3.25 -2.17 -23.51
CA ASP A 125 3.15 -3.59 -23.19
C ASP A 125 3.04 -3.83 -21.69
N GLN A 126 3.79 -3.08 -20.89
CA GLN A 126 3.73 -3.19 -19.42
C GLN A 126 2.38 -2.79 -18.85
N LEU A 127 1.72 -1.78 -19.42
CA LEU A 127 0.37 -1.37 -18.99
C LEU A 127 -0.71 -2.34 -19.48
N ALA A 128 -0.50 -3.00 -20.62
CA ALA A 128 -1.42 -4.00 -21.17
C ALA A 128 -1.30 -5.36 -20.47
N ASP A 129 -0.10 -5.72 -19.96
CA ASP A 129 0.23 -7.03 -19.42
C ASP A 129 -0.73 -7.51 -18.31
N PRO A 130 -1.07 -6.72 -17.26
CA PRO A 130 -2.04 -7.15 -16.26
C PRO A 130 -3.40 -7.53 -16.85
N MET A 131 -3.87 -6.77 -17.84
CA MET A 131 -5.15 -7.05 -18.51
C MET A 131 -5.09 -8.31 -19.37
N ILE A 132 -3.93 -8.61 -19.98
CA ILE A 132 -3.70 -9.82 -20.77
C ILE A 132 -3.71 -11.05 -19.83
N VAL A 133 -2.92 -10.99 -18.75
CA VAL A 133 -2.78 -12.07 -17.77
C VAL A 133 -4.12 -12.42 -17.13
N HIS A 134 -4.92 -11.40 -16.78
CA HIS A 134 -6.24 -11.57 -16.17
C HIS A 134 -7.37 -11.75 -17.19
N LYS A 135 -7.08 -11.79 -18.51
CA LYS A 135 -8.02 -11.95 -19.60
C LYS A 135 -9.15 -10.91 -19.59
N VAL A 136 -8.80 -9.66 -19.28
CA VAL A 136 -9.73 -8.53 -19.27
C VAL A 136 -9.72 -7.83 -20.61
N GLY A 137 -10.89 -7.64 -21.21
CA GLY A 137 -11.06 -6.94 -22.48
C GLY A 137 -10.42 -7.63 -23.70
N ASP A 138 -10.68 -7.07 -24.87
CA ASP A 138 -10.05 -7.42 -26.14
C ASP A 138 -8.85 -6.47 -26.45
N LYS A 139 -8.24 -6.63 -27.63
CA LYS A 139 -7.08 -5.82 -28.05
C LYS A 139 -7.42 -4.31 -28.13
N ALA A 140 -8.63 -3.98 -28.62
CA ALA A 140 -9.05 -2.58 -28.81
C ALA A 140 -9.33 -1.89 -27.47
N SER A 141 -10.07 -2.55 -26.56
CA SER A 141 -10.38 -2.04 -25.23
C SER A 141 -9.13 -1.90 -24.36
N ARG A 142 -8.17 -2.83 -24.43
CA ARG A 142 -6.87 -2.72 -23.75
C ARG A 142 -6.07 -1.54 -24.27
N ALA A 143 -6.02 -1.33 -25.58
CA ALA A 143 -5.32 -0.19 -26.18
C ALA A 143 -5.93 1.15 -25.72
N LYS A 144 -7.27 1.24 -25.65
CA LYS A 144 -7.96 2.41 -25.08
C LYS A 144 -7.59 2.61 -23.62
N ARG A 145 -7.64 1.54 -22.80
CA ARG A 145 -7.30 1.62 -21.37
C ARG A 145 -5.87 2.05 -21.14
N VAL A 146 -4.92 1.60 -21.96
CA VAL A 146 -3.51 2.01 -21.88
C VAL A 146 -3.35 3.53 -22.07
N ARG A 147 -4.09 4.15 -23.01
CA ARG A 147 -4.06 5.61 -23.19
C ARG A 147 -4.68 6.34 -21.99
N GLU A 148 -5.83 5.88 -21.51
CA GLU A 148 -6.44 6.43 -20.28
C GLU A 148 -5.47 6.39 -19.09
N LEU A 149 -4.74 5.28 -18.90
CA LEU A 149 -3.78 5.12 -17.81
C LEU A 149 -2.61 6.10 -17.90
N ILE A 150 -2.07 6.35 -19.10
CA ILE A 150 -0.98 7.32 -19.31
C ILE A 150 -1.46 8.74 -19.04
N GLU A 151 -2.66 9.09 -19.47
CA GLU A 151 -3.30 10.37 -19.21
C GLU A 151 -3.51 10.59 -17.71
N MET A 152 -4.06 9.60 -16.99
CA MET A 152 -4.29 9.64 -15.54
C MET A 152 -3.03 9.95 -14.72
N VAL A 153 -1.86 9.50 -15.18
CA VAL A 153 -0.60 9.76 -14.47
C VAL A 153 0.16 10.97 -15.03
N GLY A 154 -0.46 11.74 -15.92
CA GLY A 154 0.10 12.98 -16.47
C GLY A 154 1.35 12.76 -17.32
N LEU A 155 1.41 11.67 -18.11
CA LEU A 155 2.49 11.40 -19.05
C LEU A 155 1.99 11.58 -20.50
N PRO A 156 2.83 12.09 -21.42
CA PRO A 156 2.47 12.22 -22.82
C PRO A 156 2.37 10.85 -23.50
N GLU A 157 1.51 10.73 -24.51
CA GLU A 157 1.29 9.47 -25.24
C GLU A 157 2.57 8.94 -25.92
N SER A 158 3.50 9.83 -26.27
CA SER A 158 4.82 9.47 -26.86
C SER A 158 5.66 8.53 -25.96
N VAL A 159 5.37 8.47 -24.66
CA VAL A 159 6.07 7.57 -23.72
C VAL A 159 5.69 6.11 -23.93
N LEU A 160 4.55 5.83 -24.59
CA LEU A 160 4.04 4.46 -24.73
C LEU A 160 5.01 3.51 -25.43
N ASP A 161 5.81 4.01 -26.35
CA ASP A 161 6.75 3.20 -27.13
C ASP A 161 8.19 3.22 -26.53
N ALA A 162 8.39 3.94 -25.42
CA ALA A 162 9.66 4.00 -24.72
C ALA A 162 9.90 2.74 -23.87
N LEU A 163 11.19 2.42 -23.65
CA LEU A 163 11.62 1.43 -22.66
C LEU A 163 11.92 2.11 -21.32
N PRO A 164 11.81 1.41 -20.18
CA PRO A 164 12.08 1.97 -18.86
C PRO A 164 13.45 2.64 -18.72
N GLY A 165 14.48 2.12 -19.40
CA GLY A 165 15.82 2.71 -19.40
C GLY A 165 15.93 4.09 -20.04
N GLN A 166 14.94 4.49 -20.83
CA GLN A 166 14.87 5.78 -21.52
C GLN A 166 14.12 6.86 -20.73
N MET A 167 13.66 6.52 -19.51
CA MET A 167 12.78 7.35 -18.70
C MET A 167 13.47 7.84 -17.42
N SER A 168 13.07 9.00 -16.93
CA SER A 168 13.48 9.49 -15.60
C SER A 168 12.90 8.61 -14.48
N GLY A 169 13.44 8.72 -13.26
CA GLY A 169 12.91 8.03 -12.07
C GLY A 169 11.45 8.32 -11.82
N GLY A 170 11.06 9.60 -11.87
CA GLY A 170 9.68 10.02 -11.70
C GLY A 170 8.73 9.52 -12.79
N GLN A 171 9.18 9.47 -14.04
CA GLN A 171 8.40 8.89 -15.13
C GLN A 171 8.20 7.39 -14.95
N ARG A 172 9.25 6.65 -14.58
CA ARG A 172 9.14 5.21 -14.25
C ARG A 172 8.16 4.97 -13.11
N GLN A 173 8.19 5.81 -12.07
CA GLN A 173 7.24 5.70 -10.94
C GLN A 173 5.80 5.94 -11.38
N ARG A 174 5.54 6.94 -12.23
CA ARG A 174 4.22 7.18 -12.80
C ARG A 174 3.73 6.00 -13.64
N VAL A 175 4.60 5.35 -14.42
CA VAL A 175 4.25 4.13 -15.16
C VAL A 175 3.96 2.96 -14.22
N ALA A 176 4.70 2.79 -13.13
CA ALA A 176 4.43 1.76 -12.13
C ALA A 176 3.07 1.97 -11.44
N ILE A 177 2.71 3.23 -11.14
CA ILE A 177 1.38 3.59 -10.63
C ILE A 177 0.30 3.31 -11.68
N ALA A 178 0.49 3.72 -12.94
CA ALA A 178 -0.43 3.46 -14.04
C ALA A 178 -0.70 1.95 -14.22
N ARG A 179 0.38 1.13 -14.16
CA ARG A 179 0.28 -0.32 -14.25
C ARG A 179 -0.54 -0.90 -13.09
N ALA A 180 -0.37 -0.39 -11.88
CA ALA A 180 -1.15 -0.81 -10.72
C ALA A 180 -2.64 -0.52 -10.89
N LEU A 181 -3.01 0.53 -11.64
CA LEU A 181 -4.39 0.91 -11.94
C LEU A 181 -5.02 0.16 -13.11
N ALA A 182 -4.26 -0.69 -13.85
CA ALA A 182 -4.72 -1.32 -15.08
C ALA A 182 -6.01 -2.12 -14.92
N LEU A 183 -6.13 -2.86 -13.84
CA LEU A 183 -7.28 -3.73 -13.52
C LEU A 183 -8.40 -3.03 -12.73
N LYS A 184 -8.31 -1.71 -12.50
CA LYS A 184 -9.24 -0.96 -11.65
C LYS A 184 -9.37 -1.61 -10.26
N PRO A 185 -8.28 -1.70 -9.48
CA PRO A 185 -8.31 -2.33 -8.16
C PRO A 185 -9.15 -1.53 -7.18
N ASP A 186 -9.65 -2.17 -6.12
CA ASP A 186 -10.33 -1.49 -5.00
C ASP A 186 -9.32 -0.84 -4.05
N ALA A 187 -8.10 -1.39 -3.97
CA ALA A 187 -7.04 -0.87 -3.12
C ALA A 187 -5.66 -0.96 -3.78
N ILE A 188 -4.79 0.01 -3.43
CA ILE A 188 -3.37 0.00 -3.77
C ILE A 188 -2.55 -0.12 -2.49
N ILE A 189 -1.55 -1.00 -2.51
CA ILE A 189 -0.51 -1.06 -1.49
C ILE A 189 0.74 -0.41 -2.08
N ALA A 190 1.12 0.74 -1.54
CA ALA A 190 2.29 1.50 -1.96
C ALA A 190 3.40 1.29 -0.91
N ASP A 191 4.36 0.40 -1.21
CA ASP A 191 5.49 0.10 -0.32
C ASP A 191 6.68 0.99 -0.68
N GLU A 192 6.93 2.01 0.13
CA GLU A 192 7.96 3.05 -0.04
C GLU A 192 8.03 3.67 -1.45
N PRO A 193 6.91 4.09 -2.05
CA PRO A 193 6.82 4.44 -3.48
C PRO A 193 7.62 5.69 -3.87
N THR A 194 8.19 6.40 -2.91
CA THR A 194 8.91 7.67 -3.15
C THR A 194 10.33 7.67 -2.58
N SER A 195 10.81 6.57 -1.99
CA SER A 195 12.10 6.52 -1.27
C SER A 195 13.31 6.76 -2.19
N ALA A 196 13.24 6.35 -3.45
CA ALA A 196 14.31 6.51 -4.44
C ALA A 196 14.23 7.81 -5.26
N LEU A 197 13.31 8.73 -4.90
CA LEU A 197 13.06 9.96 -5.65
C LEU A 197 13.59 11.20 -4.91
N ASP A 198 14.02 12.20 -5.68
CA ASP A 198 14.34 13.52 -5.12
C ASP A 198 13.09 14.21 -4.51
N VAL A 199 13.31 15.23 -3.68
CA VAL A 199 12.28 15.89 -2.90
C VAL A 199 11.15 16.47 -3.78
N SER A 200 11.50 17.08 -4.91
CA SER A 200 10.53 17.72 -5.78
C SER A 200 9.64 16.70 -6.51
N VAL A 201 10.24 15.64 -7.02
CA VAL A 201 9.50 14.54 -7.68
C VAL A 201 8.69 13.75 -6.66
N ARG A 202 9.19 13.57 -5.43
CA ARG A 202 8.43 12.94 -4.33
C ARG A 202 7.10 13.64 -4.10
N ALA A 203 7.11 14.99 -3.95
CA ALA A 203 5.89 15.76 -3.75
C ALA A 203 4.89 15.59 -4.91
N GLN A 204 5.37 15.57 -6.15
CA GLN A 204 4.52 15.35 -7.31
C GLN A 204 3.88 13.96 -7.33
N ILE A 205 4.60 12.90 -6.92
CA ILE A 205 4.05 11.54 -6.84
C ILE A 205 3.03 11.43 -5.70
N LEU A 206 3.26 12.06 -4.55
CA LEU A 206 2.30 12.08 -3.45
C LEU A 206 0.99 12.77 -3.86
N ASN A 207 1.08 13.94 -4.49
CA ASN A 207 -0.11 14.63 -5.00
C ASN A 207 -0.85 13.79 -6.03
N LEU A 208 -0.15 13.17 -6.98
CA LEU A 208 -0.74 12.25 -7.95
C LEU A 208 -1.51 11.11 -7.27
N LEU A 209 -0.95 10.48 -6.24
CA LEU A 209 -1.62 9.40 -5.51
C LEU A 209 -2.88 9.89 -4.78
N MET A 210 -2.84 11.10 -4.20
CA MET A 210 -4.01 11.72 -3.55
C MET A 210 -5.12 12.05 -4.56
N ASP A 211 -4.76 12.60 -5.72
CA ASP A 211 -5.70 12.93 -6.78
C ASP A 211 -6.37 11.65 -7.32
N LEU A 212 -5.58 10.63 -7.63
CA LEU A 212 -6.07 9.31 -8.07
C LEU A 212 -6.97 8.64 -7.02
N LYS A 213 -6.62 8.74 -5.72
CA LYS A 213 -7.48 8.26 -4.63
C LYS A 213 -8.85 8.93 -4.69
N LYS A 214 -8.87 10.25 -4.79
CA LYS A 214 -10.11 11.05 -4.81
C LYS A 214 -10.95 10.79 -6.05
N GLU A 215 -10.32 10.77 -7.23
CA GLU A 215 -11.02 10.61 -8.51
C GLU A 215 -11.58 9.20 -8.71
N LEU A 216 -10.85 8.18 -8.27
CA LEU A 216 -11.20 6.78 -8.49
C LEU A 216 -11.88 6.12 -7.28
N GLY A 217 -12.01 6.82 -6.15
CA GLY A 217 -12.55 6.25 -4.90
C GLY A 217 -11.67 5.12 -4.33
N LEU A 218 -10.35 5.16 -4.57
CA LEU A 218 -9.42 4.12 -4.18
C LEU A 218 -9.16 4.11 -2.67
N SER A 219 -8.98 2.92 -2.12
CA SER A 219 -8.38 2.74 -0.81
C SER A 219 -6.88 2.54 -0.93
N MET A 220 -6.12 2.92 0.08
CA MET A 220 -4.66 2.83 0.01
C MET A 220 -4.04 2.36 1.31
N VAL A 221 -3.03 1.51 1.22
CA VAL A 221 -2.06 1.30 2.30
C VAL A 221 -0.75 1.93 1.84
N PHE A 222 -0.33 2.97 2.54
CA PHE A 222 0.89 3.71 2.22
C PHE A 222 1.96 3.39 3.26
N ILE A 223 3.05 2.77 2.83
CA ILE A 223 4.15 2.37 3.69
C ILE A 223 5.34 3.28 3.46
N SER A 224 5.88 3.85 4.55
CA SER A 224 7.09 4.66 4.51
C SER A 224 7.84 4.59 5.85
N HIS A 225 9.12 4.89 5.83
CA HIS A 225 9.90 5.19 7.03
C HIS A 225 9.84 6.68 7.41
N ASP A 226 9.34 7.52 6.51
CA ASP A 226 9.18 8.97 6.73
C ASP A 226 7.78 9.28 7.26
N ILE A 227 7.72 9.59 8.56
CA ILE A 227 6.46 9.85 9.26
C ILE A 227 5.75 11.12 8.76
N GLN A 228 6.49 12.13 8.25
CA GLN A 228 5.89 13.36 7.71
C GLN A 228 5.16 13.07 6.39
N THR A 229 5.75 12.25 5.53
CA THR A 229 5.10 11.78 4.31
C THR A 229 3.83 10.99 4.63
N VAL A 230 3.88 10.09 5.63
CA VAL A 230 2.72 9.31 6.07
C VAL A 230 1.62 10.22 6.62
N ARG A 231 1.96 11.24 7.42
CA ARG A 231 1.00 12.25 7.91
C ARG A 231 0.26 12.93 6.76
N TYR A 232 0.99 13.29 5.71
CA TYR A 232 0.44 14.07 4.61
C TYR A 232 -0.63 13.31 3.81
N ILE A 233 -0.46 11.99 3.62
CA ILE A 233 -1.29 11.19 2.72
C ILE A 233 -2.36 10.34 3.43
N SER A 234 -2.24 10.13 4.75
CA SER A 234 -3.00 9.10 5.46
C SER A 234 -4.15 9.67 6.29
N ASP A 235 -5.28 8.96 6.30
CA ASP A 235 -6.41 9.22 7.20
C ASP A 235 -6.14 8.61 8.58
N ARG A 236 -5.59 7.38 8.61
CA ARG A 236 -5.16 6.68 9.83
C ARG A 236 -3.72 6.22 9.70
N ILE A 237 -3.06 6.11 10.86
CA ILE A 237 -1.65 5.69 10.95
C ILE A 237 -1.52 4.49 11.86
N VAL A 238 -0.65 3.58 11.45
CA VAL A 238 -0.18 2.43 12.23
C VAL A 238 1.32 2.58 12.41
N VAL A 239 1.76 2.75 13.64
CA VAL A 239 3.18 2.79 13.99
C VAL A 239 3.63 1.38 14.32
N MET A 240 4.62 0.88 13.59
CA MET A 240 5.17 -0.45 13.77
C MET A 240 6.56 -0.40 14.39
N ASN A 241 6.76 -1.21 15.44
CA ASN A 241 8.07 -1.43 16.05
C ASN A 241 8.26 -2.93 16.34
N ALA A 242 9.41 -3.48 15.98
CA ALA A 242 9.80 -4.88 16.27
C ALA A 242 8.73 -5.92 15.95
N GLY A 243 7.99 -5.75 14.86
CA GLY A 243 6.95 -6.67 14.39
C GLY A 243 5.56 -6.45 15.00
N GLN A 244 5.36 -5.43 15.80
CA GLN A 244 4.10 -5.10 16.45
C GLN A 244 3.59 -3.72 16.02
N ALA A 245 2.28 -3.55 15.97
CA ALA A 245 1.68 -2.22 15.93
C ALA A 245 1.67 -1.68 17.36
N VAL A 246 2.55 -0.71 17.66
CA VAL A 246 2.66 -0.11 18.99
C VAL A 246 1.65 1.00 19.19
N GLU A 247 1.22 1.65 18.11
CA GLU A 247 0.17 2.66 18.13
C GLU A 247 -0.64 2.66 16.84
N GLN A 248 -1.96 2.89 16.96
CA GLN A 248 -2.88 3.06 15.85
C GLN A 248 -3.91 4.14 16.19
N GLY A 249 -4.21 5.00 15.23
CA GLY A 249 -5.21 6.06 15.39
C GLY A 249 -5.37 6.89 14.12
N THR A 250 -6.22 7.91 14.17
CA THR A 250 -6.26 8.93 13.11
C THR A 250 -4.90 9.62 13.00
N ALA A 251 -4.57 10.15 11.83
CA ALA A 251 -3.33 10.90 11.66
C ALA A 251 -3.21 12.04 12.70
N ALA A 252 -4.30 12.74 12.98
CA ALA A 252 -4.34 13.81 13.98
C ALA A 252 -4.05 13.30 15.40
N GLU A 253 -4.62 12.16 15.81
CA GLU A 253 -4.38 11.58 17.13
C GLU A 253 -2.93 11.17 17.34
N VAL A 254 -2.37 10.40 16.38
CA VAL A 254 -0.99 9.90 16.46
C VAL A 254 0.03 11.04 16.48
N PHE A 255 -0.22 12.12 15.73
CA PHE A 255 0.70 13.26 15.67
C PHE A 255 0.58 14.23 16.83
N ASN A 256 -0.65 14.55 17.26
CA ASN A 256 -0.87 15.57 18.28
C ASN A 256 -0.87 14.99 19.70
N HIS A 257 -1.22 13.72 19.84
CA HIS A 257 -1.36 13.05 21.14
C HIS A 257 -0.76 11.64 21.12
N PRO A 258 0.56 11.49 20.78
CA PRO A 258 1.21 10.18 20.74
C PRO A 258 1.21 9.54 22.13
N LYS A 259 0.77 8.29 22.21
CA LYS A 259 0.63 7.53 23.45
C LYS A 259 1.86 6.67 23.73
N ASP A 260 2.43 6.08 22.69
CA ASP A 260 3.59 5.19 22.79
C ASP A 260 4.90 5.97 22.75
N ASP A 261 5.89 5.57 23.58
CA ASP A 261 7.18 6.24 23.67
C ASP A 261 7.99 6.15 22.37
N TYR A 262 7.88 5.04 21.64
CA TYR A 262 8.51 4.90 20.34
C TYR A 262 7.90 5.86 19.30
N THR A 263 6.57 6.06 19.34
CA THR A 263 5.92 7.06 18.50
C THR A 263 6.44 8.46 18.80
N ARG A 264 6.62 8.83 20.08
CA ARG A 264 7.19 10.12 20.48
C ARG A 264 8.63 10.27 19.98
N LEU A 265 9.44 9.20 20.11
CA LEU A 265 10.80 9.18 19.60
C LEU A 265 10.84 9.39 18.09
N LEU A 266 9.99 8.67 17.34
CA LEU A 266 9.92 8.74 15.89
C LEU A 266 9.51 10.14 15.40
N LEU A 267 8.55 10.77 16.09
CA LEU A 267 8.12 12.14 15.81
C LEU A 267 9.19 13.16 16.13
N GLY A 268 9.91 13.00 17.23
CA GLY A 268 11.00 13.89 17.64
C GLY A 268 12.25 13.80 16.76
N ALA A 269 12.50 12.63 16.14
CA ALA A 269 13.61 12.45 15.21
C ALA A 269 13.31 12.97 13.78
N ALA A 270 12.03 13.20 13.44
CA ALA A 270 11.66 13.72 12.15
C ALA A 270 11.94 15.23 12.06
N PRO A 271 12.67 15.72 11.02
CA PRO A 271 12.87 17.15 10.82
C PRO A 271 11.52 17.86 10.75
N SER A 272 11.28 18.81 11.68
CA SER A 272 10.06 19.60 11.66
C SER A 272 10.13 20.60 10.52
N LEU A 273 9.32 20.44 9.49
CA LEU A 273 9.14 21.46 8.44
C LEU A 273 8.42 22.71 8.98
N LEU A 274 7.80 22.63 10.18
CA LEU A 274 7.02 23.72 10.79
C LEU A 274 7.77 24.47 11.89
N HIS A 275 8.84 23.91 12.43
CA HIS A 275 9.69 24.55 13.46
C HIS A 275 11.16 24.16 13.25
N PRO A 276 11.90 24.91 12.40
CA PRO A 276 13.32 24.63 12.17
C PRO A 276 14.22 24.82 13.42
N ASP A 277 13.70 25.41 14.50
CA ASP A 277 14.50 25.83 15.68
C ASP A 277 14.41 24.90 16.89
N LEU A 278 13.72 23.76 16.86
CA LEU A 278 13.63 22.82 17.98
C LEU A 278 14.70 21.71 17.97
N GLY A 279 15.71 21.83 17.14
CA GLY A 279 16.83 20.87 16.98
C GLY A 279 18.17 21.37 17.50
N LYS A 280 18.21 22.27 18.52
CA LYS A 280 19.44 22.68 19.21
C LYS A 280 19.37 22.39 20.69
#